data_e681618091d4ea2b982bd3018500fb44
#
_entry.id   e681618091d4ea2b982bd3018500fb44
#
_cell.length_a   1.000
_cell.length_b   1.000
_cell.length_c   1.000
_cell.angle_alpha   90.00
_cell.angle_beta   90.00
_cell.angle_gamma   90.00
#
_symmetry.space_group_name_H-M   'P 1'
#
loop_
_entity.id
_entity.type
_entity.pdbx_description
1 polymer ?
#
loop_
_entity_poly.entity_id
_entity_poly.type
_entity_poly.pdbx_seq_one_letter_code
_entity_poly.pdbx_strand_id
1 'polypeptide(L)'
;MKKVLYIFSNGQLKRKDNSLYFETEERRKYIPVEDTNDIYIFGEVDVSKRFLEFVSQKNICIHYFNHYGYYVGTFYPREHYNSGHVILKQAEH
;
A
#
# COMPACT_ATOMS: atom_id res chain seq x y z
N MET A 1 14.10 -12.66 1.94
CA MET A 1 12.83 -13.04 2.54
C MET A 1 11.87 -11.87 2.53
N LYS A 2 10.68 -12.10 2.06
CA LYS A 2 9.69 -11.03 1.97
C LYS A 2 9.05 -10.77 3.31
N LYS A 3 8.69 -9.52 3.55
CA LYS A 3 8.13 -9.09 4.81
C LYS A 3 6.78 -8.43 4.61
N VAL A 4 6.03 -8.38 5.68
CA VAL A 4 4.75 -7.68 5.72
C VAL A 4 4.97 -6.38 6.46
N LEU A 5 4.48 -5.30 5.89
CA LEU A 5 4.60 -3.98 6.49
C LEU A 5 3.24 -3.54 7.02
N TYR A 6 3.22 -3.07 8.26
CA TYR A 6 2.00 -2.59 8.89
C TYR A 6 2.10 -1.10 9.09
N ILE A 7 1.07 -0.36 8.68
CA ILE A 7 1.04 1.09 8.82
C ILE A 7 -0.18 1.47 9.65
N PHE A 8 0.08 2.02 10.82
CA PHE A 8 -0.98 2.44 11.74
C PHE A 8 -1.12 3.94 11.83
N SER A 9 -0.14 4.67 11.33
CA SER A 9 -0.14 6.12 11.40
C SER A 9 -0.82 6.71 10.18
N ASN A 10 -1.29 7.94 10.32
CA ASN A 10 -1.87 8.67 9.20
C ASN A 10 -0.76 9.32 8.40
N GLY A 11 -0.92 9.37 7.10
CA GLY A 11 0.09 9.97 6.25
C GLY A 11 -0.17 9.72 4.79
N GLN A 12 0.89 9.71 4.01
CA GLN A 12 0.81 9.53 2.56
C GLN A 12 1.86 8.53 2.10
N LEU A 13 1.45 7.65 1.20
CA LEU A 13 2.37 6.74 0.55
C LEU A 13 2.69 7.30 -0.82
N LYS A 14 3.97 7.51 -1.08
CA LYS A 14 4.43 8.16 -2.29
C LYS A 14 5.60 7.42 -2.92
N ARG A 15 5.84 7.75 -4.18
CA ARG A 15 6.97 7.20 -4.92
C ARG A 15 7.89 8.34 -5.33
N LYS A 16 9.18 8.12 -5.22
CA LYS A 16 10.17 9.03 -5.75
C LYS A 16 11.21 8.19 -6.48
N ASP A 17 11.25 8.33 -7.81
CA ASP A 17 12.13 7.53 -8.66
C ASP A 17 11.84 6.05 -8.44
N ASN A 18 12.81 5.28 -7.99
CA ASN A 18 12.64 3.86 -7.74
C ASN A 18 12.46 3.54 -6.27
N SER A 19 12.04 4.51 -5.49
CA SER A 19 11.87 4.33 -4.05
C SER A 19 10.46 4.65 -3.65
N LEU A 20 9.98 3.91 -2.66
CA LEU A 20 8.70 4.17 -2.05
C LEU A 20 8.92 4.67 -0.63
N TYR A 21 8.05 5.56 -0.18
CA TYR A 21 8.18 6.05 1.16
C TYR A 21 6.83 6.41 1.74
N PHE A 22 6.77 6.38 3.06
CA PHE A 22 5.61 6.78 3.84
C PHE A 22 5.95 8.09 4.51
N GLU A 23 5.15 9.11 4.22
CA GLU A 23 5.42 10.47 4.73
C GLU A 23 4.36 10.88 5.72
N THR A 24 4.78 11.35 6.88
CA THR A 24 3.92 11.96 7.86
C THR A 24 4.33 13.42 7.99
N GLU A 25 3.64 14.14 8.89
CA GLU A 25 3.99 15.54 9.10
C GLU A 25 5.38 15.71 9.68
N GLU A 26 5.87 14.68 10.36
CA GLU A 26 7.11 14.79 11.10
C GLU A 26 8.30 14.16 10.40
N ARG A 27 8.05 13.13 9.61
CA ARG A 27 9.16 12.40 9.04
C ARG A 27 8.76 11.66 7.78
N ARG A 28 9.78 11.17 7.09
CA ARG A 28 9.62 10.34 5.91
C ARG A 28 10.35 9.03 6.17
N LYS A 29 9.67 7.92 5.89
CA LYS A 29 10.26 6.61 6.10
C LYS A 29 10.23 5.84 4.79
N TYR A 30 11.38 5.39 4.33
CA TYR A 30 11.45 4.63 3.09
C TYR A 30 11.05 3.19 3.30
N ILE A 31 10.44 2.62 2.28
CA ILE A 31 9.93 1.26 2.30
C ILE A 31 10.86 0.38 1.49
N PRO A 32 11.40 -0.70 2.07
CA PRO A 32 12.29 -1.59 1.33
C PRO A 32 11.50 -2.47 0.38
N VAL A 33 11.35 -2.02 -0.86
CA VAL A 33 10.49 -2.71 -1.82
C VAL A 33 10.98 -4.11 -2.16
N GLU A 34 12.30 -4.32 -2.07
CA GLU A 34 12.84 -5.63 -2.39
C GLU A 34 12.44 -6.68 -1.36
N ASP A 35 12.16 -6.25 -0.15
CA ASP A 35 11.85 -7.16 0.94
C ASP A 35 10.38 -7.15 1.33
N THR A 36 9.57 -6.33 0.67
CA THR A 36 8.17 -6.18 1.06
C THR A 36 7.29 -6.96 0.11
N ASN A 37 6.37 -7.73 0.67
CA ASN A 37 5.43 -8.51 -0.09
C ASN A 37 4.01 -7.98 0.06
N ASP A 38 3.66 -7.56 1.27
CA ASP A 38 2.33 -7.06 1.57
C ASP A 38 2.42 -5.83 2.45
N ILE A 39 1.51 -4.89 2.24
CA ILE A 39 1.40 -3.71 3.07
C ILE A 39 -0.01 -3.66 3.63
N TYR A 40 -0.12 -3.63 4.94
CA TYR A 40 -1.40 -3.54 5.63
C TYR A 40 -1.56 -2.14 6.18
N ILE A 41 -2.60 -1.45 5.75
CA ILE A 41 -2.82 -0.04 6.09
C ILE A 41 -4.03 0.07 6.99
N PHE A 42 -3.83 0.54 8.21
CA PHE A 42 -4.88 0.70 9.20
C PHE A 42 -5.20 2.16 9.51
N GLY A 43 -4.31 3.07 9.15
CA GLY A 43 -4.54 4.47 9.38
C GLY A 43 -5.18 5.14 8.18
N GLU A 44 -5.34 6.44 8.27
CA GLU A 44 -5.82 7.23 7.16
C GLU A 44 -4.63 7.62 6.30
N VAL A 45 -4.48 6.89 5.21
CA VAL A 45 -3.29 7.01 4.37
C VAL A 45 -3.75 7.27 2.95
N ASP A 46 -3.24 8.36 2.37
CA ASP A 46 -3.45 8.65 0.96
C ASP A 46 -2.39 7.94 0.14
N VAL A 47 -2.78 7.41 -0.99
CA VAL A 47 -1.88 6.65 -1.84
C VAL A 47 -1.89 7.27 -3.22
N SER A 48 -0.72 7.63 -3.73
CA SER A 48 -0.65 8.24 -5.05
C SER A 48 -0.77 7.18 -6.14
N LYS A 49 -1.19 7.62 -7.32
CA LYS A 49 -1.28 6.73 -8.46
C LYS A 49 0.08 6.16 -8.82
N ARG A 50 1.11 6.98 -8.74
CA ARG A 50 2.46 6.52 -9.03
C ARG A 50 2.91 5.42 -8.09
N PHE A 51 2.51 5.55 -6.82
CA PHE A 51 2.81 4.52 -5.85
C PHE A 51 2.15 3.20 -6.24
N LEU A 52 0.88 3.27 -6.62
CA LEU A 52 0.14 2.06 -7.00
C LEU A 52 0.73 1.40 -8.23
N GLU A 53 1.14 2.21 -9.20
CA GLU A 53 1.76 1.66 -10.41
C GLU A 53 3.06 0.94 -10.09
N PHE A 54 3.81 1.50 -9.17
CA PHE A 54 5.11 0.93 -8.82
C PHE A 54 4.95 -0.38 -8.04
N VAL A 55 4.03 -0.41 -7.07
CA VAL A 55 3.83 -1.64 -6.32
C VAL A 55 3.25 -2.74 -7.20
N SER A 56 2.51 -2.36 -8.23
CA SER A 56 1.99 -3.33 -9.17
C SER A 56 3.14 -4.01 -9.93
N GLN A 57 4.14 -3.23 -10.30
CA GLN A 57 5.32 -3.77 -10.99
C GLN A 57 6.17 -4.64 -10.07
N LYS A 58 6.13 -4.38 -8.79
CA LYS A 58 6.93 -5.13 -7.82
C LYS A 58 6.16 -6.25 -7.16
N ASN A 59 4.92 -6.47 -7.57
CA ASN A 59 4.07 -7.54 -7.05
C ASN A 59 3.85 -7.42 -5.54
N ILE A 60 3.61 -6.19 -5.10
CA ILE A 60 3.32 -5.91 -3.71
C ILE A 60 1.82 -5.69 -3.57
N CYS A 61 1.19 -6.41 -2.67
CA CYS A 61 -0.23 -6.27 -2.40
C CYS A 61 -0.45 -5.25 -1.30
N ILE A 62 -1.51 -4.46 -1.44
CA ILE A 62 -1.84 -3.47 -0.43
C ILE A 62 -3.23 -3.78 0.11
N HIS A 63 -3.33 -3.93 1.41
CA HIS A 63 -4.57 -4.29 2.09
C HIS A 63 -5.03 -3.12 2.93
N TYR A 64 -6.24 -2.68 2.69
CA TYR A 64 -6.79 -1.50 3.36
C TYR A 64 -7.76 -1.89 4.44
N PHE A 65 -7.59 -1.27 5.61
CA PHE A 65 -8.50 -1.44 6.74
C PHE A 65 -8.88 -0.06 7.24
N ASN A 66 -10.07 0.06 7.83
CA ASN A 66 -10.41 1.33 8.46
C ASN A 66 -9.77 1.38 9.84
N HIS A 67 -9.92 2.49 10.53
CA HIS A 67 -9.23 2.66 11.82
C HIS A 67 -9.82 1.78 12.92
N TYR A 68 -10.95 1.12 12.67
CA TYR A 68 -11.49 0.13 13.60
C TYR A 68 -10.96 -1.27 13.31
N GLY A 69 -10.19 -1.41 12.26
CA GLY A 69 -9.64 -2.72 11.90
C GLY A 69 -10.49 -3.53 10.96
N TYR A 70 -11.55 -2.96 10.42
CA TYR A 70 -12.38 -3.66 9.45
C TYR A 70 -11.77 -3.56 8.07
N TYR A 71 -11.79 -4.70 7.38
CA TYR A 71 -11.24 -4.79 6.04
C TYR A 71 -12.07 -3.95 5.06
N VAL A 72 -11.37 -3.16 4.26
CA VAL A 72 -12.00 -2.30 3.26
C VAL A 72 -11.78 -2.84 1.86
N GLY A 73 -10.55 -3.21 1.53
CA GLY A 73 -10.25 -3.73 0.21
C GLY A 73 -8.79 -4.02 0.02
N THR A 74 -8.44 -4.55 -1.13
CA THR A 74 -7.07 -4.92 -1.44
C THR A 74 -6.74 -4.51 -2.86
N PHE A 75 -5.53 -3.98 -3.04
CA PHE A 75 -4.98 -3.70 -4.35
C PHE A 75 -4.05 -4.85 -4.72
N TYR A 76 -4.42 -5.59 -5.76
CA TYR A 76 -3.63 -6.73 -6.24
C TYR A 76 -2.85 -6.34 -7.47
N PRO A 77 -1.55 -6.62 -7.52
CA PRO A 77 -0.80 -6.43 -8.76
C PRO A 77 -1.22 -7.48 -9.78
N ARG A 78 -1.14 -7.10 -11.04
CA ARG A 78 -1.46 -8.01 -12.12
C ARG A 78 -0.18 -8.45 -12.78
N GLU A 79 0.13 -9.72 -12.63
CA GLU A 79 1.42 -10.22 -13.08
C GLU A 79 1.57 -10.18 -14.57
N HIS A 80 0.48 -10.36 -15.29
CA HIS A 80 0.54 -10.45 -16.73
C HIS A 80 0.08 -9.20 -17.44
N TYR A 81 -0.29 -8.17 -16.68
CA TYR A 81 -0.80 -6.94 -17.25
C TYR A 81 -0.16 -5.77 -16.53
N ASN A 82 -0.27 -4.62 -17.13
CA ASN A 82 0.42 -3.46 -16.61
C ASN A 82 -0.27 -2.78 -15.46
N SER A 83 -1.52 -3.05 -15.26
CA SER A 83 -2.26 -2.36 -14.22
C SER A 83 -2.62 -3.29 -13.10
N GLY A 84 -2.73 -2.73 -11.92
CA GLY A 84 -3.19 -3.47 -10.79
C GLY A 84 -4.69 -3.62 -10.84
N HIS A 85 -5.18 -4.40 -9.93
CA HIS A 85 -6.60 -4.69 -9.83
C HIS A 85 -7.06 -4.36 -8.43
N VAL A 86 -8.02 -3.45 -8.33
CA VAL A 86 -8.52 -3.02 -7.02
C VAL A 86 -9.82 -3.74 -6.74
N ILE A 87 -9.83 -4.50 -5.67
CA ILE A 87 -11.02 -5.19 -5.23
C ILE A 87 -11.47 -4.57 -3.92
N LEU A 88 -12.63 -3.98 -3.97
CA LEU A 88 -13.22 -3.36 -2.79
C LEU A 88 -14.29 -4.26 -2.23
N LYS A 89 -14.13 -4.60 -0.99
CA LYS A 89 -15.12 -5.39 -0.30
C LYS A 89 -15.81 -4.50 0.69
N GLN A 90 -17.00 -4.09 0.33
CA GLN A 90 -17.71 -3.16 1.18
C GLN A 90 -18.16 -3.86 2.44
N ALA A 91 -18.07 -3.14 3.52
CA ALA A 91 -18.54 -3.66 4.79
C ALA A 91 -20.05 -3.57 4.80
N GLU A 92 -20.66 -4.67 4.55
CA GLU A 92 -22.10 -4.74 4.53
C GLU A 92 -22.62 -4.89 5.92
N HIS A 93 -23.64 -4.20 6.18
CA HIS A 93 -24.20 -4.24 7.52
C HIS A 93 -25.66 -4.18 7.54
#